data_16da15d35d985e92fb82b827f602c624
#
_entry.id   16da15d35d985e92fb82b827f602c624
#
_cell.length_a   1.000
_cell.length_b   1.000
_cell.length_c   1.000
_cell.angle_alpha   90.00
_cell.angle_beta   90.00
_cell.angle_gamma   90.00
#
_symmetry.space_group_name_H-M   'P 1'
#
loop_
_entity.id
_entity.type
_entity.pdbx_description
1 polymer ?
#
loop_
_entity_poly.entity_id
_entity_poly.type
_entity_poly.pdbx_seq_one_letter_code
_entity_poly.pdbx_strand_id
1 'polypeptide(L)'
;ADAMAGLTVGIVALPLSMELALATGLRPEIGLFPSVIAGILVALFGGSRVQIGGPAGAFVPLLAPIVMKHGPESLVVCALMAGVILIILGATKLGSLIKYIPYPVVIGFTSGIAIIIMSTQIRDFFGLQDKLPPDFIGKIIAVTRDFHPNWPTVFLAVAATLAIWFWPKKIGRHVPGSIVIVVLAGAASAFFKWPENLGMPT
;
A
#
# COMPACT_ATOMS: atom_id res chain seq x y z
N ALA A 1 7.58 -5.43 25.09
CA ALA A 1 7.50 -4.23 24.24
C ALA A 1 7.56 -4.64 22.76
N ASP A 2 8.61 -5.32 22.31
CA ASP A 2 8.88 -5.58 20.89
C ASP A 2 7.89 -6.56 20.25
N ALA A 3 7.47 -7.60 20.96
CA ALA A 3 6.46 -8.56 20.47
C ALA A 3 5.10 -7.87 20.20
N MET A 4 4.68 -6.95 21.06
CA MET A 4 3.44 -6.18 20.85
C MET A 4 3.57 -5.20 19.68
N ALA A 5 4.74 -4.56 19.54
CA ALA A 5 5.01 -3.71 18.39
C ALA A 5 5.01 -4.53 17.10
N GLY A 6 5.66 -5.69 17.09
CA GLY A 6 5.67 -6.60 15.94
C GLY A 6 4.27 -7.10 15.56
N LEU A 7 3.45 -7.47 16.54
CA LEU A 7 2.05 -7.86 16.30
C LEU A 7 1.25 -6.72 15.68
N THR A 8 1.38 -5.51 16.23
CA THR A 8 0.69 -4.34 15.70
C THR A 8 1.08 -4.04 14.25
N VAL A 9 2.39 -4.07 13.95
CA VAL A 9 2.89 -3.85 12.59
C VAL A 9 2.41 -4.96 11.65
N GLY A 10 2.46 -6.23 12.10
CA GLY A 10 1.99 -7.37 11.31
C GLY A 10 0.52 -7.23 10.91
N ILE A 11 -0.35 -6.85 11.83
CA ILE A 11 -1.78 -6.64 11.55
C ILE A 11 -2.00 -5.49 10.56
N VAL A 12 -1.24 -4.39 10.66
CA VAL A 12 -1.34 -3.26 9.71
C VAL A 12 -0.76 -3.63 8.34
N ALA A 13 0.27 -4.46 8.30
CA ALA A 13 0.91 -4.88 7.06
C ALA A 13 0.01 -5.75 6.17
N LEU A 14 -0.92 -6.53 6.75
CA LEU A 14 -1.81 -7.40 5.98
C LEU A 14 -2.69 -6.62 4.99
N PRO A 15 -3.55 -5.67 5.42
CA PRO A 15 -4.37 -4.91 4.48
C PRO A 15 -3.53 -4.07 3.52
N LEU A 16 -2.41 -3.52 3.97
CA LEU A 16 -1.50 -2.76 3.11
C LEU A 16 -0.93 -3.63 1.97
N SER A 17 -0.56 -4.87 2.26
CA SER A 17 -0.04 -5.80 1.25
C SER A 17 -1.11 -6.19 0.23
N MET A 18 -2.35 -6.37 0.70
CA MET A 18 -3.50 -6.66 -0.17
C MET A 18 -3.84 -5.48 -1.07
N GLU A 19 -3.86 -4.26 -0.52
CA GLU A 19 -4.11 -3.03 -1.26
C GLU A 19 -3.06 -2.81 -2.36
N LEU A 20 -1.78 -2.99 -2.05
CA LEU A 20 -0.71 -2.82 -3.04
C LEU A 20 -0.74 -3.90 -4.13
N ALA A 21 -1.18 -5.12 -3.81
CA ALA A 21 -1.43 -6.15 -4.82
C ALA A 21 -2.56 -5.73 -5.76
N LEU A 22 -3.69 -5.26 -5.22
CA LEU A 22 -4.81 -4.73 -6.02
C LEU A 22 -4.37 -3.55 -6.89
N ALA A 23 -3.60 -2.62 -6.33
CA ALA A 23 -3.10 -1.45 -7.05
C ALA A 23 -2.16 -1.83 -8.21
N THR A 24 -1.51 -2.99 -8.16
CA THR A 24 -0.70 -3.52 -9.27
C THR A 24 -1.51 -4.40 -10.24
N GLY A 25 -2.81 -4.57 -10.01
CA GLY A 25 -3.69 -5.40 -10.86
C GLY A 25 -3.67 -6.87 -10.53
N LEU A 26 -3.18 -7.25 -9.35
CA LEU A 26 -3.14 -8.62 -8.85
C LEU A 26 -4.31 -8.90 -7.90
N ARG A 27 -4.58 -10.19 -7.65
CA ARG A 27 -5.49 -10.58 -6.58
C ARG A 27 -4.88 -10.29 -5.21
N PRO A 28 -5.70 -9.85 -4.21
CA PRO A 28 -5.19 -9.44 -2.89
C PRO A 28 -4.35 -10.51 -2.20
N GLU A 29 -4.76 -11.79 -2.35
CA GLU A 29 -4.08 -12.92 -1.68
C GLU A 29 -2.62 -13.07 -2.13
N ILE A 30 -2.31 -12.70 -3.38
CA ILE A 30 -0.96 -12.79 -3.93
C ILE A 30 0.01 -11.84 -3.21
N GLY A 31 -0.49 -10.75 -2.63
CA GLY A 31 0.35 -9.82 -1.87
C GLY A 31 0.74 -10.31 -0.48
N LEU A 32 -0.06 -11.20 0.12
CA LEU A 32 0.16 -11.66 1.50
C LEU A 32 1.39 -12.54 1.65
N PHE A 33 1.52 -13.58 0.82
CA PHE A 33 2.62 -14.54 0.94
C PHE A 33 4.01 -13.89 0.81
N PRO A 34 4.28 -13.08 -0.23
CA PRO A 34 5.57 -12.40 -0.33
C PRO A 34 5.84 -11.45 0.83
N SER A 35 4.82 -10.76 1.35
CA SER A 35 4.96 -9.84 2.48
C SER A 35 5.39 -10.56 3.75
N VAL A 36 4.77 -11.69 4.07
CA VAL A 36 5.12 -12.51 5.24
C VAL A 36 6.53 -13.07 5.11
N ILE A 37 6.84 -13.70 3.96
CA ILE A 37 8.15 -14.31 3.72
C ILE A 37 9.25 -13.25 3.75
N ALA A 38 9.06 -12.15 3.03
CA ALA A 38 10.03 -11.06 2.99
C ALA A 38 10.21 -10.43 4.38
N GLY A 39 9.12 -10.22 5.13
CA GLY A 39 9.17 -9.70 6.49
C GLY A 39 10.02 -10.57 7.42
N ILE A 40 9.84 -11.89 7.38
CA ILE A 40 10.64 -12.86 8.16
C ILE A 40 12.11 -12.82 7.74
N LEU A 41 12.38 -12.88 6.42
CA LEU A 41 13.75 -12.87 5.91
C LEU A 41 14.49 -11.56 6.24
N VAL A 42 13.82 -10.42 6.12
CA VAL A 42 14.42 -9.12 6.50
C VAL A 42 14.65 -9.03 8.00
N ALA A 43 13.76 -9.58 8.84
CA ALA A 43 13.93 -9.59 10.28
C ALA A 43 15.11 -10.50 10.72
N LEU A 44 15.32 -11.62 10.04
CA LEU A 44 16.39 -12.57 10.37
C LEU A 44 17.76 -12.17 9.82
N PHE A 45 17.80 -11.66 8.61
CA PHE A 45 19.05 -11.39 7.87
C PHE A 45 19.33 -9.89 7.68
N GLY A 46 18.42 -9.01 8.07
CA GLY A 46 18.58 -7.57 7.95
C GLY A 46 19.68 -7.02 8.86
N GLY A 47 20.38 -6.01 8.41
CA GLY A 47 21.44 -5.34 9.15
C GLY A 47 20.97 -4.28 10.15
N SER A 48 19.68 -3.98 10.20
CA SER A 48 19.10 -2.96 11.08
C SER A 48 18.13 -3.57 12.10
N ARG A 49 18.26 -3.18 13.38
CA ARG A 49 17.37 -3.63 14.46
C ARG A 49 16.01 -2.90 14.50
N VAL A 50 15.86 -1.84 13.74
CA VAL A 50 14.67 -0.96 13.77
C VAL A 50 13.99 -0.83 12.41
N GLN A 51 14.43 -1.60 11.41
CA GLN A 51 13.85 -1.59 10.07
C GLN A 51 12.84 -2.72 9.89
N ILE A 52 11.70 -2.39 9.32
CA ILE A 52 10.67 -3.35 8.95
C ILE A 52 10.67 -3.46 7.42
N GLY A 53 10.82 -4.68 6.92
CA GLY A 53 10.66 -4.97 5.50
C GLY A 53 9.19 -5.10 5.15
N GLY A 54 8.79 -4.54 4.02
CA GLY A 54 7.41 -4.64 3.55
C GLY A 54 7.24 -4.07 2.14
N PRO A 55 6.05 -4.24 1.56
CA PRO A 55 5.76 -3.72 0.24
C PRO A 55 5.80 -2.19 0.25
N ALA A 56 6.26 -1.60 -0.86
CA ALA A 56 6.38 -0.16 -1.00
C ALA A 56 5.51 0.35 -2.15
N GLY A 57 4.56 1.22 -1.83
CA GLY A 57 3.64 1.83 -2.79
C GLY A 57 4.33 2.64 -3.91
N ALA A 58 5.58 3.06 -3.68
CA ALA A 58 6.41 3.72 -4.69
C ALA A 58 6.63 2.88 -5.96
N PHE A 59 6.60 1.56 -5.84
CA PHE A 59 6.81 0.66 -6.99
C PHE A 59 5.52 0.38 -7.79
N VAL A 60 4.35 0.68 -7.25
CA VAL A 60 3.07 0.44 -7.94
C VAL A 60 3.03 1.05 -9.35
N PRO A 61 3.42 2.33 -9.57
CA PRO A 61 3.41 2.92 -10.90
C PRO A 61 4.37 2.26 -11.90
N LEU A 62 5.41 1.59 -11.39
CA LEU A 62 6.37 0.86 -12.21
C LEU A 62 5.89 -0.56 -12.51
N LEU A 63 5.31 -1.23 -11.51
CA LEU A 63 4.90 -2.63 -11.59
C LEU A 63 3.56 -2.82 -12.30
N ALA A 64 2.58 -1.93 -12.08
CA ALA A 64 1.27 -2.06 -12.68
C ALA A 64 1.29 -2.11 -14.22
N PRO A 65 2.03 -1.24 -14.95
CA PRO A 65 2.17 -1.36 -16.40
C PRO A 65 2.86 -2.64 -16.86
N ILE A 66 3.81 -3.15 -16.07
CA ILE A 66 4.51 -4.41 -16.38
C ILE A 66 3.54 -5.58 -16.29
N VAL A 67 2.74 -5.65 -15.22
CA VAL A 67 1.71 -6.67 -15.05
C VAL A 67 0.66 -6.59 -16.15
N MET A 68 0.22 -5.41 -16.52
CA MET A 68 -0.77 -5.22 -17.58
C MET A 68 -0.25 -5.66 -18.95
N LYS A 69 1.03 -5.47 -19.22
CA LYS A 69 1.63 -5.78 -20.52
C LYS A 69 2.15 -7.22 -20.63
N HIS A 70 2.71 -7.75 -19.55
CA HIS A 70 3.44 -9.03 -19.57
C HIS A 70 2.84 -10.09 -18.64
N GLY A 71 1.76 -9.76 -17.95
CA GLY A 71 1.10 -10.67 -17.00
C GLY A 71 1.78 -10.72 -15.61
N PRO A 72 1.10 -11.35 -14.63
CA PRO A 72 1.57 -11.43 -13.24
C PRO A 72 2.92 -12.14 -13.07
N GLU A 73 3.22 -13.11 -13.92
CA GLU A 73 4.45 -13.91 -13.85
C GLU A 73 5.72 -13.06 -14.09
N SER A 74 5.58 -11.95 -14.81
CA SER A 74 6.67 -11.00 -15.04
C SER A 74 7.24 -10.41 -13.77
N LEU A 75 6.43 -10.31 -12.71
CA LEU A 75 6.90 -9.81 -11.41
C LEU A 75 7.92 -10.72 -10.74
N VAL A 76 7.80 -12.04 -10.94
CA VAL A 76 8.78 -13.01 -10.42
C VAL A 76 10.14 -12.77 -11.06
N VAL A 77 10.15 -12.56 -12.38
CA VAL A 77 11.39 -12.25 -13.11
C VAL A 77 11.97 -10.92 -12.64
N CYS A 78 11.15 -9.88 -12.54
CA CYS A 78 11.59 -8.58 -12.03
C CYS A 78 12.17 -8.69 -10.60
N ALA A 79 11.52 -9.44 -9.72
CA ALA A 79 11.98 -9.64 -8.35
C ALA A 79 13.32 -10.40 -8.31
N LEU A 80 13.48 -11.45 -9.13
CA LEU A 80 14.74 -12.18 -9.23
C LEU A 80 15.88 -11.28 -9.74
N MET A 81 15.62 -10.52 -10.81
CA MET A 81 16.61 -9.58 -11.34
C MET A 81 17.01 -8.53 -10.29
N ALA A 82 16.03 -7.94 -9.62
CA ALA A 82 16.28 -6.98 -8.55
C ALA A 82 17.07 -7.61 -7.40
N GLY A 83 16.74 -8.85 -7.00
CA GLY A 83 17.46 -9.60 -5.98
C GLY A 83 18.93 -9.82 -6.33
N VAL A 84 19.22 -10.24 -7.56
CA VAL A 84 20.60 -10.40 -8.05
C VAL A 84 21.38 -9.09 -8.01
N ILE A 85 20.77 -8.01 -8.49
CA ILE A 85 21.39 -6.68 -8.46
C ILE A 85 21.67 -6.25 -7.00
N LEU A 86 20.73 -6.45 -6.07
CA LEU A 86 20.90 -6.11 -4.66
C LEU A 86 22.01 -6.93 -3.99
N ILE A 87 22.15 -8.22 -4.35
CA ILE A 87 23.26 -9.07 -3.85
C ILE A 87 24.61 -8.51 -4.34
N ILE A 88 24.72 -8.16 -5.61
CA ILE A 88 25.94 -7.56 -6.17
C ILE A 88 26.26 -6.23 -5.46
N LEU A 89 25.29 -5.35 -5.30
CA LEU A 89 25.46 -4.08 -4.59
C LEU A 89 25.87 -4.27 -3.12
N GLY A 90 25.30 -5.28 -2.47
CA GLY A 90 25.68 -5.65 -1.10
C GLY A 90 27.12 -6.17 -1.00
N ALA A 91 27.51 -7.11 -1.88
CA ALA A 91 28.83 -7.70 -1.90
C ALA A 91 29.94 -6.66 -2.22
N THR A 92 29.63 -5.73 -3.12
CA THR A 92 30.53 -4.63 -3.47
C THR A 92 30.54 -3.46 -2.48
N LYS A 93 29.71 -3.53 -1.42
CA LYS A 93 29.52 -2.45 -0.43
C LYS A 93 29.09 -1.10 -1.02
N LEU A 94 28.54 -1.12 -2.24
CA LEU A 94 28.04 0.07 -2.93
C LEU A 94 26.83 0.71 -2.22
N GLY A 95 26.14 -0.01 -1.35
CA GLY A 95 25.12 0.55 -0.48
C GLY A 95 25.58 1.74 0.36
N SER A 96 26.89 1.83 0.63
CA SER A 96 27.46 2.99 1.34
C SER A 96 27.42 4.29 0.52
N LEU A 97 27.20 4.21 -0.81
CA LEU A 97 27.06 5.37 -1.68
C LEU A 97 25.80 6.19 -1.40
N ILE A 98 24.80 5.60 -0.73
CA ILE A 98 23.57 6.31 -0.33
C ILE A 98 23.87 7.56 0.50
N LYS A 99 24.93 7.55 1.31
CA LYS A 99 25.34 8.71 2.11
C LYS A 99 25.74 9.94 1.27
N TYR A 100 26.06 9.75 -0.01
CA TYR A 100 26.43 10.83 -0.92
C TYR A 100 25.21 11.42 -1.67
N ILE A 101 24.01 10.84 -1.50
CA ILE A 101 22.80 11.37 -2.12
C ILE A 101 22.45 12.69 -1.40
N PRO A 102 22.36 13.81 -2.15
CA PRO A 102 22.00 15.10 -1.55
C PRO A 102 20.60 15.06 -0.93
N TYR A 103 20.45 15.67 0.24
CA TYR A 103 19.17 15.72 0.97
C TYR A 103 17.97 16.23 0.13
N PRO A 104 18.12 17.26 -0.75
CA PRO A 104 17.02 17.68 -1.63
C PRO A 104 16.50 16.59 -2.56
N VAL A 105 17.37 15.69 -3.02
CA VAL A 105 16.95 14.55 -3.86
C VAL A 105 16.07 13.59 -3.07
N VAL A 106 16.43 13.31 -1.82
CA VAL A 106 15.63 12.44 -0.93
C VAL A 106 14.25 13.06 -0.67
N ILE A 107 14.20 14.37 -0.38
CA ILE A 107 12.93 15.08 -0.18
C ILE A 107 12.09 15.04 -1.47
N GLY A 108 12.67 15.36 -2.62
CA GLY A 108 11.95 15.34 -3.90
C GLY A 108 11.38 13.98 -4.22
N PHE A 109 12.17 12.93 -4.02
CA PHE A 109 11.72 11.54 -4.21
C PHE A 109 10.56 11.18 -3.27
N THR A 110 10.71 11.47 -1.98
CA THR A 110 9.67 11.15 -0.97
C THR A 110 8.38 11.92 -1.24
N SER A 111 8.48 13.21 -1.58
CA SER A 111 7.32 14.04 -1.92
C SER A 111 6.64 13.57 -3.19
N GLY A 112 7.41 13.17 -4.21
CA GLY A 112 6.88 12.60 -5.44
C GLY A 112 6.10 11.31 -5.19
N ILE A 113 6.64 10.41 -4.37
CA ILE A 113 5.95 9.18 -3.95
C ILE A 113 4.65 9.51 -3.21
N ALA A 114 4.66 10.46 -2.29
CA ALA A 114 3.46 10.87 -1.54
C ALA A 114 2.34 11.35 -2.49
N ILE A 115 2.67 12.15 -3.49
CA ILE A 115 1.72 12.61 -4.51
C ILE A 115 1.17 11.44 -5.33
N ILE A 116 2.01 10.51 -5.73
CA ILE A 116 1.59 9.31 -6.47
C ILE A 116 0.64 8.47 -5.62
N ILE A 117 0.99 8.17 -4.37
CA ILE A 117 0.14 7.40 -3.46
C ILE A 117 -1.20 8.13 -3.27
N MET A 118 -1.18 9.43 -3.00
CA MET A 118 -2.40 10.23 -2.86
C MET A 118 -3.28 10.13 -4.11
N SER A 119 -2.68 10.15 -5.30
CA SER A 119 -3.44 10.02 -6.56
C SER A 119 -4.11 8.66 -6.73
N THR A 120 -3.53 7.59 -6.20
CA THR A 120 -4.13 6.25 -6.24
C THR A 120 -5.33 6.14 -5.31
N GLN A 121 -5.30 6.84 -4.17
CA GLN A 121 -6.39 6.83 -3.19
C GLN A 121 -7.64 7.60 -3.63
N ILE A 122 -7.54 8.49 -4.63
CA ILE A 122 -8.69 9.26 -5.14
C ILE A 122 -9.80 8.31 -5.60
N ARG A 123 -9.45 7.28 -6.36
CA ARG A 123 -10.41 6.29 -6.86
C ARG A 123 -11.18 5.62 -5.72
N ASP A 124 -10.45 5.10 -4.75
CA ASP A 124 -11.01 4.29 -3.67
C ASP A 124 -11.81 5.18 -2.69
N PHE A 125 -11.33 6.39 -2.43
CA PHE A 125 -12.02 7.36 -1.58
C PHE A 125 -13.38 7.78 -2.14
N PHE A 126 -13.45 8.02 -3.45
CA PHE A 126 -14.69 8.42 -4.14
C PHE A 126 -15.49 7.23 -4.66
N GLY A 127 -15.00 6.00 -4.52
CA GLY A 127 -15.68 4.80 -5.00
C GLY A 127 -15.89 4.78 -6.51
N LEU A 128 -14.91 5.30 -7.28
CA LEU A 128 -15.01 5.34 -8.74
C LEU A 128 -14.85 3.94 -9.31
N GLN A 129 -15.82 3.50 -10.12
CA GLN A 129 -15.82 2.16 -10.69
C GLN A 129 -14.93 2.04 -11.93
N ASP A 130 -14.61 3.13 -12.58
CA ASP A 130 -13.83 3.13 -13.79
C ASP A 130 -12.35 2.80 -13.55
N LYS A 131 -11.77 2.05 -14.48
CA LYS A 131 -10.33 1.77 -14.47
C LYS A 131 -9.58 3.04 -14.83
N LEU A 132 -9.03 3.71 -13.84
CA LEU A 132 -8.19 4.88 -14.05
C LEU A 132 -6.88 4.51 -14.74
N PRO A 133 -6.38 5.35 -15.67
CA PRO A 133 -5.07 5.16 -16.28
C PRO A 133 -3.97 5.06 -15.21
N PRO A 134 -2.88 4.30 -15.45
CA PRO A 134 -1.81 4.15 -14.47
C PRO A 134 -1.01 5.44 -14.28
N ASP A 135 -0.97 6.31 -15.26
CA ASP A 135 -0.24 7.58 -15.22
C ASP A 135 -0.99 8.67 -14.44
N PHE A 136 -0.23 9.53 -13.77
CA PHE A 136 -0.76 10.58 -12.90
C PHE A 136 -1.66 11.58 -13.66
N ILE A 137 -1.21 12.03 -14.84
CA ILE A 137 -1.94 13.02 -15.66
C ILE A 137 -3.24 12.41 -16.19
N GLY A 138 -3.17 11.18 -16.69
CA GLY A 138 -4.34 10.44 -17.16
C GLY A 138 -5.39 10.24 -16.07
N LYS A 139 -4.98 9.96 -14.82
CA LYS A 139 -5.89 9.87 -13.67
C LYS A 139 -6.63 11.18 -13.44
N ILE A 140 -5.92 12.31 -13.41
CA ILE A 140 -6.55 13.63 -13.21
C ILE A 140 -7.55 13.91 -14.31
N ILE A 141 -7.18 13.67 -15.58
CA ILE A 141 -8.06 13.89 -16.72
C ILE A 141 -9.30 12.98 -16.65
N ALA A 142 -9.12 11.71 -16.33
CA ALA A 142 -10.23 10.76 -16.23
C ALA A 142 -11.20 11.17 -15.10
N VAL A 143 -10.68 11.50 -13.92
CA VAL A 143 -11.50 11.96 -12.79
C VAL A 143 -12.25 13.26 -13.11
N THR A 144 -11.64 14.18 -13.85
CA THR A 144 -12.32 15.45 -14.19
C THR A 144 -13.36 15.29 -15.30
N ARG A 145 -13.23 14.29 -16.18
CA ARG A 145 -14.18 14.03 -17.26
C ARG A 145 -15.44 13.32 -16.81
N ASP A 146 -15.27 12.26 -16.00
CA ASP A 146 -16.36 11.36 -15.59
C ASP A 146 -16.35 11.19 -14.06
N PHE A 147 -16.64 12.29 -13.35
CA PHE A 147 -16.68 12.28 -11.89
C PHE A 147 -18.06 11.82 -11.38
N HIS A 148 -18.22 10.50 -11.20
CA HIS A 148 -19.42 9.90 -10.63
C HIS A 148 -19.11 9.25 -9.26
N PRO A 149 -19.04 10.06 -8.18
CA PRO A 149 -18.71 9.54 -6.86
C PRO A 149 -19.84 8.66 -6.32
N ASN A 150 -19.47 7.53 -5.73
CA ASN A 150 -20.39 6.71 -4.96
C ASN A 150 -20.52 7.31 -3.56
N TRP A 151 -21.63 8.01 -3.31
CA TRP A 151 -21.84 8.72 -2.05
C TRP A 151 -21.77 7.84 -0.80
N PRO A 152 -22.33 6.61 -0.77
CA PRO A 152 -22.14 5.68 0.33
C PRO A 152 -20.67 5.39 0.63
N THR A 153 -19.84 5.18 -0.39
CA THR A 153 -18.39 4.96 -0.24
C THR A 153 -17.71 6.20 0.32
N VAL A 154 -18.02 7.39 -0.21
CA VAL A 154 -17.48 8.65 0.30
C VAL A 154 -17.84 8.87 1.77
N PHE A 155 -19.10 8.61 2.15
CA PHE A 155 -19.53 8.74 3.54
C PHE A 155 -18.76 7.78 4.45
N LEU A 156 -18.59 6.52 4.04
CA LEU A 156 -17.82 5.54 4.80
C LEU A 156 -16.34 5.95 4.93
N ALA A 157 -15.72 6.41 3.83
CA ALA A 157 -14.34 6.87 3.83
C ALA A 157 -14.13 8.08 4.74
N VAL A 158 -15.03 9.07 4.69
CA VAL A 158 -14.99 10.24 5.57
C VAL A 158 -15.19 9.82 7.02
N ALA A 159 -16.20 8.99 7.31
CA ALA A 159 -16.48 8.51 8.67
C ALA A 159 -15.27 7.74 9.24
N ALA A 160 -14.67 6.84 8.45
CA ALA A 160 -13.47 6.11 8.86
C ALA A 160 -12.29 7.05 9.13
N THR A 161 -12.06 8.04 8.26
CA THR A 161 -10.99 9.02 8.41
C THR A 161 -11.19 9.86 9.68
N LEU A 162 -12.40 10.35 9.92
CA LEU A 162 -12.73 11.10 11.13
C LEU A 162 -12.58 10.24 12.39
N ALA A 163 -13.03 8.98 12.34
CA ALA A 163 -12.88 8.07 13.46
C ALA A 163 -11.41 7.80 13.80
N ILE A 164 -10.52 7.69 12.80
CA ILE A 164 -9.07 7.58 13.01
C ILE A 164 -8.51 8.90 13.57
N TRP A 165 -8.93 10.04 13.04
CA TRP A 165 -8.45 11.35 13.44
C TRP A 165 -8.80 11.67 14.92
N PHE A 166 -10.02 11.37 15.32
CA PHE A 166 -10.50 11.57 16.69
C PHE A 166 -10.18 10.39 17.63
N TRP A 167 -9.41 9.40 17.17
CA TRP A 167 -9.07 8.23 17.99
C TRP A 167 -8.35 8.65 19.28
N PRO A 168 -8.83 8.26 20.46
CA PRO A 168 -8.23 8.69 21.72
C PRO A 168 -6.78 8.22 21.84
N LYS A 169 -5.85 9.14 22.05
CA LYS A 169 -4.41 8.86 22.17
C LYS A 169 -4.08 7.83 23.26
N LYS A 170 -4.89 7.78 24.32
CA LYS A 170 -4.73 6.79 25.41
C LYS A 170 -4.98 5.36 24.93
N ILE A 171 -6.00 5.16 24.10
CA ILE A 171 -6.35 3.85 23.53
C ILE A 171 -5.41 3.53 22.38
N GLY A 172 -5.04 4.50 21.56
CA GLY A 172 -4.16 4.36 20.42
C GLY A 172 -2.74 3.89 20.76
N ARG A 173 -2.34 4.02 22.02
CA ARG A 173 -1.06 3.48 22.51
C ARG A 173 -1.03 1.95 22.56
N HIS A 174 -2.18 1.30 22.73
CA HIS A 174 -2.31 -0.15 22.84
C HIS A 174 -2.96 -0.79 21.61
N VAL A 175 -3.93 -0.08 21.03
CA VAL A 175 -4.67 -0.54 19.85
C VAL A 175 -4.76 0.59 18.82
N PRO A 176 -4.04 0.51 17.70
CA PRO A 176 -4.14 1.49 16.62
C PRO A 176 -5.56 1.59 16.09
N GLY A 177 -6.08 2.82 15.98
CA GLY A 177 -7.45 3.06 15.53
C GLY A 177 -7.73 2.53 14.12
N SER A 178 -6.73 2.55 13.24
CA SER A 178 -6.82 2.00 11.90
C SER A 178 -7.20 0.52 11.89
N ILE A 179 -6.61 -0.29 12.79
CA ILE A 179 -6.93 -1.73 12.89
C ILE A 179 -8.39 -1.94 13.28
N VAL A 180 -8.83 -1.21 14.32
CA VAL A 180 -10.21 -1.33 14.81
C VAL A 180 -11.21 -0.97 13.72
N ILE A 181 -10.95 0.11 12.99
CA ILE A 181 -11.84 0.58 11.94
C ILE A 181 -11.87 -0.39 10.75
N VAL A 182 -10.73 -0.92 10.32
CA VAL A 182 -10.67 -1.92 9.25
C VAL A 182 -11.43 -3.19 9.65
N VAL A 183 -11.24 -3.68 10.87
CA VAL A 183 -11.96 -4.87 11.37
C VAL A 183 -13.46 -4.60 11.48
N LEU A 184 -13.86 -3.46 12.03
CA LEU A 184 -15.28 -3.08 12.15
C LEU A 184 -15.93 -2.87 10.79
N ALA A 185 -15.26 -2.18 9.86
CA ALA A 185 -15.78 -1.98 8.51
C ALA A 185 -15.89 -3.32 7.75
N GLY A 186 -14.89 -4.20 7.87
CA GLY A 186 -14.93 -5.53 7.29
C GLY A 186 -16.05 -6.41 7.88
N ALA A 187 -16.21 -6.40 9.21
CA ALA A 187 -17.29 -7.12 9.86
C ALA A 187 -18.66 -6.55 9.46
N ALA A 188 -18.80 -5.23 9.44
CA ALA A 188 -20.04 -4.59 9.02
C ALA A 188 -20.39 -4.93 7.56
N SER A 189 -19.41 -4.89 6.65
CA SER A 189 -19.62 -5.26 5.26
C SER A 189 -20.06 -6.71 5.09
N ALA A 190 -19.49 -7.63 5.87
CA ALA A 190 -19.87 -9.04 5.85
C ALA A 190 -21.28 -9.29 6.41
N PHE A 191 -21.66 -8.61 7.50
CA PHE A 191 -22.98 -8.77 8.12
C PHE A 191 -24.11 -8.11 7.33
N PHE A 192 -23.88 -6.90 6.82
CA PHE A 192 -24.93 -6.11 6.16
C PHE A 192 -24.93 -6.26 4.64
N LYS A 193 -24.01 -7.02 4.05
CA LYS A 193 -23.79 -7.11 2.58
C LYS A 193 -23.76 -5.71 1.94
N TRP A 194 -23.15 -4.79 2.62
CA TRP A 194 -23.11 -3.37 2.21
C TRP A 194 -22.60 -3.15 0.80
N PRO A 195 -21.54 -3.85 0.33
CA PRO A 195 -21.09 -3.65 -1.05
C PRO A 195 -22.19 -3.90 -2.09
N GLU A 196 -22.96 -4.98 -1.93
CA GLU A 196 -24.05 -5.33 -2.86
C GLU A 196 -25.24 -4.37 -2.74
N ASN A 197 -25.64 -4.04 -1.50
CA ASN A 197 -26.84 -3.24 -1.24
C ASN A 197 -26.66 -1.75 -1.53
N LEU A 198 -25.43 -1.23 -1.45
CA LEU A 198 -25.12 0.18 -1.64
C LEU A 198 -24.39 0.48 -2.95
N GLY A 199 -24.22 -0.54 -3.83
CA GLY A 199 -23.52 -0.39 -5.11
C GLY A 199 -22.05 0.02 -4.95
N MET A 200 -21.40 -0.38 -3.83
CA MET A 200 -19.99 -0.14 -3.63
C MET A 200 -19.17 -1.04 -4.54
N PRO A 201 -18.03 -0.56 -5.05
CA PRO A 201 -17.11 -1.40 -5.82
C PRO A 201 -16.59 -2.54 -4.93
N THR A 202 -16.69 -3.76 -5.42
CA THR A 202 -16.19 -5.00 -4.78
C THR A 202 -14.75 -5.27 -5.17
#